data_e35ea896ff9c3de646ee253e198bfdc4
#
_entry.id   e35ea896ff9c3de646ee253e198bfdc4
#
_cell.length_a   1.000
_cell.length_b   1.000
_cell.length_c   1.000
_cell.angle_alpha   90.00
_cell.angle_beta   90.00
_cell.angle_gamma   90.00
#
_symmetry.space_group_name_H-M   'P 1'
#
loop_
_entity.id
_entity.type
_entity.pdbx_description
1 polymer ?
#
loop_
_entity_poly.entity_id
_entity_poly.type
_entity_poly.pdbx_seq_one_letter_code
_entity_poly.pdbx_strand_id
1 'polypeptide(L)'
;AVAFETGEIDMLYGDEGLLPLDTFERFRHHPGYVARLSAPAETVMLALNASQGPTREQVVREALNYAVDKQTLVDSVLYGTQQVADTLFAPSVPYAPQDLTPRRYDPTKARALLEQAGWQQLEGQPWRQKAGQPLAIELAFIGTDALAKSMAEIIQANLRQVGVQVTLVGEEESSIYARQREGRFGMIFNRTWGAPYDPHAFLSSMRVPSHADYQAQRGLPDKALIDKEISEVLTTGDEAQRRKLYHDVLTRLHQDAVYLPISYVSLMSVARQEVGEIPFAPVTSEIPFDQITPVTP
;
A
#
# COMPACT_ATOMS: atom_id res chain seq x y z
N ALA A 1 -11.31 -4.01 -23.44
CA ALA A 1 -12.00 -5.31 -23.36
C ALA A 1 -12.68 -5.67 -24.70
N VAL A 2 -13.39 -4.74 -25.34
CA VAL A 2 -14.15 -5.02 -26.59
C VAL A 2 -13.26 -5.59 -27.71
N ALA A 3 -12.14 -4.95 -28.03
CA ALA A 3 -11.22 -5.44 -29.07
C ALA A 3 -10.66 -6.85 -28.76
N PHE A 4 -10.49 -7.17 -27.49
CA PHE A 4 -10.07 -8.49 -27.07
C PHE A 4 -11.20 -9.52 -27.25
N GLU A 5 -12.43 -9.17 -26.88
CA GLU A 5 -13.59 -10.05 -27.02
C GLU A 5 -13.94 -10.34 -28.49
N THR A 6 -13.77 -9.34 -29.36
CA THR A 6 -14.01 -9.47 -30.82
C THR A 6 -12.89 -10.17 -31.57
N GLY A 7 -11.77 -10.47 -30.92
CA GLY A 7 -10.65 -11.15 -31.54
C GLY A 7 -9.68 -10.23 -32.30
N GLU A 8 -9.78 -8.94 -32.10
CA GLU A 8 -8.86 -7.96 -32.69
C GLU A 8 -7.49 -7.95 -32.00
N ILE A 9 -7.46 -8.35 -30.72
CA ILE A 9 -6.24 -8.54 -29.93
C ILE A 9 -6.31 -9.87 -29.20
N ASP A 10 -5.15 -10.46 -28.93
CA ASP A 10 -5.03 -11.82 -28.39
C ASP A 10 -4.75 -11.88 -26.90
N MET A 11 -4.36 -10.75 -26.28
CA MET A 11 -4.02 -10.70 -24.86
C MET A 11 -4.27 -9.34 -24.24
N LEU A 12 -4.53 -9.35 -22.92
CA LEU A 12 -4.53 -8.18 -22.03
C LEU A 12 -3.47 -8.40 -20.96
N TYR A 13 -2.75 -7.33 -20.59
CA TYR A 13 -1.65 -7.40 -19.63
C TYR A 13 -1.51 -6.06 -18.89
N GLY A 14 -1.25 -6.11 -17.59
CA GLY A 14 -0.95 -4.93 -16.81
C GLY A 14 -1.41 -5.03 -15.36
N ASP A 15 -1.35 -3.88 -14.68
CA ASP A 15 -1.94 -3.70 -13.36
C ASP A 15 -3.40 -3.20 -13.49
N GLU A 16 -4.02 -2.85 -12.36
CA GLU A 16 -5.39 -2.38 -12.31
C GLU A 16 -5.62 -1.06 -13.08
N GLY A 17 -4.58 -0.31 -13.38
CA GLY A 17 -4.65 0.90 -14.20
C GLY A 17 -4.79 0.61 -15.69
N LEU A 18 -4.28 -0.53 -16.15
CA LEU A 18 -4.30 -0.97 -17.55
C LEU A 18 -5.34 -2.06 -17.81
N LEU A 19 -5.56 -2.94 -16.85
CA LEU A 19 -6.55 -4.02 -16.91
C LEU A 19 -7.49 -3.87 -15.72
N PRO A 20 -8.73 -3.39 -15.92
CA PRO A 20 -9.71 -3.24 -14.83
C PRO A 20 -9.96 -4.55 -14.10
N LEU A 21 -10.08 -4.49 -12.76
CA LEU A 21 -10.24 -5.68 -11.92
C LEU A 21 -11.50 -6.47 -12.23
N ASP A 22 -12.60 -5.81 -12.52
CA ASP A 22 -13.87 -6.44 -12.90
C ASP A 22 -13.75 -7.18 -14.23
N THR A 23 -13.02 -6.61 -15.19
CA THR A 23 -12.70 -7.25 -16.47
C THR A 23 -11.86 -8.51 -16.26
N PHE A 24 -10.80 -8.42 -15.46
CA PHE A 24 -9.97 -9.58 -15.12
C PHE A 24 -10.79 -10.69 -14.45
N GLU A 25 -11.61 -10.34 -13.47
CA GLU A 25 -12.44 -11.29 -12.74
C GLU A 25 -13.44 -12.00 -13.67
N ARG A 26 -14.02 -11.29 -14.63
CA ARG A 26 -14.91 -11.86 -15.64
C ARG A 26 -14.20 -12.91 -16.50
N PHE A 27 -13.00 -12.61 -16.97
CA PHE A 27 -12.23 -13.55 -17.81
C PHE A 27 -11.63 -14.71 -17.01
N ARG A 28 -11.35 -14.51 -15.72
CA ARG A 28 -10.85 -15.55 -14.81
C ARG A 28 -11.75 -16.78 -14.80
N HIS A 29 -13.04 -16.59 -14.93
CA HIS A 29 -14.05 -17.65 -14.88
C HIS A 29 -14.61 -17.99 -16.26
N HIS A 30 -14.06 -17.43 -17.34
CA HIS A 30 -14.54 -17.65 -18.70
C HIS A 30 -13.76 -18.77 -19.40
N PRO A 31 -14.43 -19.86 -19.88
CA PRO A 31 -13.77 -20.90 -20.67
C PRO A 31 -13.20 -20.31 -21.97
N GLY A 32 -12.05 -20.79 -22.40
CA GLY A 32 -11.37 -20.31 -23.61
C GLY A 32 -10.39 -19.18 -23.39
N TYR A 33 -10.26 -18.70 -22.13
CA TYR A 33 -9.29 -17.71 -21.73
C TYR A 33 -8.42 -18.23 -20.57
N VAL A 34 -7.17 -17.80 -20.54
CA VAL A 34 -6.23 -18.07 -19.45
C VAL A 34 -5.95 -16.76 -18.73
N ALA A 35 -6.35 -16.67 -17.47
CA ALA A 35 -6.11 -15.53 -16.60
C ALA A 35 -5.09 -15.89 -15.52
N ARG A 36 -4.05 -15.07 -15.36
CA ARG A 36 -2.95 -15.29 -14.41
C ARG A 36 -2.60 -14.06 -13.62
N LEU A 37 -2.09 -14.30 -12.41
CA LEU A 37 -1.53 -13.27 -11.53
C LEU A 37 -0.02 -13.51 -11.36
N SER A 38 0.76 -12.42 -11.38
CA SER A 38 2.19 -12.48 -11.06
C SER A 38 2.43 -12.68 -9.57
N ALA A 39 3.68 -12.96 -9.18
CA ALA A 39 4.13 -12.75 -7.82
C ALA A 39 3.96 -11.27 -7.43
N PRO A 40 3.75 -10.95 -6.14
CA PRO A 40 3.63 -9.57 -5.68
C PRO A 40 4.86 -8.72 -6.01
N ALA A 41 4.64 -7.54 -6.59
CA ALA A 41 5.71 -6.65 -7.06
C ALA A 41 5.74 -5.33 -6.28
N GLU A 42 4.58 -4.76 -5.98
CA GLU A 42 4.45 -3.47 -5.32
C GLU A 42 3.49 -3.58 -4.13
N THR A 43 3.54 -2.59 -3.24
CA THR A 43 2.63 -2.52 -2.08
C THR A 43 1.82 -1.24 -2.15
N VAL A 44 0.51 -1.35 -2.02
CA VAL A 44 -0.39 -0.22 -1.76
C VAL A 44 -0.49 -0.06 -0.24
N MET A 45 -0.29 1.16 0.25
CA MET A 45 -0.34 1.47 1.67
C MET A 45 -0.88 2.88 1.91
N LEU A 46 -1.17 3.18 3.16
CA LEU A 46 -1.33 4.55 3.63
C LEU A 46 -0.03 5.00 4.27
N ALA A 47 0.40 6.23 3.98
CA ALA A 47 1.41 6.93 4.76
C ALA A 47 0.68 7.69 5.88
N LEU A 48 1.14 7.49 7.12
CA LEU A 48 0.57 8.09 8.32
C LEU A 48 1.46 9.24 8.77
N ASN A 49 0.92 10.44 8.90
CA ASN A 49 1.72 11.62 9.16
C ASN A 49 2.20 11.66 10.61
N ALA A 50 3.49 11.39 10.84
CA ALA A 50 4.11 11.46 12.15
C ALA A 50 4.45 12.90 12.60
N SER A 51 4.21 13.90 11.75
CA SER A 51 4.62 15.29 11.99
C SER A 51 3.52 16.17 12.56
N GLN A 52 2.26 15.77 12.40
CA GLN A 52 1.12 16.60 12.83
C GLN A 52 -0.12 15.78 13.13
N GLY A 53 -1.03 16.39 13.90
CA GLY A 53 -2.30 15.77 14.27
C GLY A 53 -2.15 14.56 15.18
N PRO A 54 -3.23 13.79 15.36
CA PRO A 54 -3.20 12.60 16.23
C PRO A 54 -2.22 11.52 15.78
N THR A 55 -1.92 11.44 14.48
CA THR A 55 -0.98 10.47 13.92
C THR A 55 0.49 10.75 14.30
N ARG A 56 0.79 11.86 14.98
CA ARG A 56 2.09 12.06 15.62
C ARG A 56 2.41 11.01 16.67
N GLU A 57 1.39 10.50 17.35
CA GLU A 57 1.57 9.47 18.38
C GLU A 57 1.75 8.11 17.75
N GLN A 58 2.84 7.44 18.06
CA GLN A 58 3.12 6.10 17.55
C GLN A 58 2.00 5.11 17.90
N VAL A 59 1.47 5.21 19.13
CA VAL A 59 0.39 4.32 19.59
C VAL A 59 -0.88 4.49 18.75
N VAL A 60 -1.17 5.70 18.28
CA VAL A 60 -2.30 5.95 17.36
C VAL A 60 -2.04 5.26 16.02
N ARG A 61 -0.83 5.41 15.45
CA ARG A 61 -0.46 4.76 14.20
C ARG A 61 -0.54 3.23 14.31
N GLU A 62 -0.10 2.67 15.42
CA GLU A 62 -0.23 1.23 15.69
C GLU A 62 -1.70 0.81 15.76
N ALA A 63 -2.52 1.57 16.48
CA ALA A 63 -3.95 1.28 16.61
C ALA A 63 -4.66 1.29 15.25
N LEU A 64 -4.33 2.25 14.38
CA LEU A 64 -4.88 2.30 13.03
C LEU A 64 -4.54 1.03 12.23
N ASN A 65 -3.31 0.53 12.35
CA ASN A 65 -2.90 -0.72 11.71
C ASN A 65 -3.74 -1.93 12.16
N TYR A 66 -4.09 -2.02 13.44
CA TYR A 66 -4.94 -3.10 13.95
C TYR A 66 -6.42 -2.92 13.60
N ALA A 67 -6.86 -1.70 13.33
CA ALA A 67 -8.29 -1.39 13.17
C ALA A 67 -8.82 -1.60 11.75
N VAL A 68 -7.96 -1.74 10.74
CA VAL A 68 -8.37 -1.90 9.33
C VAL A 68 -8.48 -3.37 8.96
N ASP A 69 -9.66 -3.76 8.47
CA ASP A 69 -9.94 -5.10 7.95
C ASP A 69 -9.46 -5.20 6.50
N LYS A 70 -8.19 -5.50 6.33
CA LYS A 70 -7.55 -5.58 5.01
C LYS A 70 -8.07 -6.73 4.17
N GLN A 71 -8.46 -7.85 4.79
CA GLN A 71 -8.98 -9.00 4.06
C GLN A 71 -10.30 -8.68 3.37
N THR A 72 -11.22 -8.04 4.10
CA THR A 72 -12.49 -7.59 3.49
C THR A 72 -12.24 -6.60 2.36
N LEU A 73 -11.29 -5.71 2.52
CA LEU A 73 -10.91 -4.74 1.49
C LEU A 73 -10.38 -5.44 0.23
N VAL A 74 -9.47 -6.38 0.39
CA VAL A 74 -8.92 -7.17 -0.73
C VAL A 74 -10.00 -7.97 -1.43
N ASP A 75 -10.89 -8.61 -0.68
CA ASP A 75 -11.94 -9.46 -1.25
C ASP A 75 -13.03 -8.65 -1.96
N SER A 76 -13.49 -7.55 -1.36
CA SER A 76 -14.66 -6.81 -1.86
C SER A 76 -14.31 -5.71 -2.87
N VAL A 77 -13.15 -5.05 -2.74
CA VAL A 77 -12.74 -3.96 -3.64
C VAL A 77 -11.79 -4.46 -4.72
N LEU A 78 -10.87 -5.36 -4.36
CA LEU A 78 -9.81 -5.83 -5.26
C LEU A 78 -10.10 -7.20 -5.88
N TYR A 79 -11.29 -7.73 -5.66
CA TYR A 79 -11.77 -9.02 -6.23
C TYR A 79 -10.81 -10.20 -5.98
N GLY A 80 -10.06 -10.17 -4.87
CA GLY A 80 -9.07 -11.20 -4.56
C GLY A 80 -7.87 -11.26 -5.51
N THR A 81 -7.63 -10.21 -6.29
CA THR A 81 -6.50 -10.13 -7.24
C THR A 81 -5.18 -9.75 -6.56
N GLN A 82 -5.23 -9.33 -5.31
CA GLN A 82 -4.08 -8.91 -4.51
C GLN A 82 -4.09 -9.64 -3.18
N GLN A 83 -2.91 -9.75 -2.57
CA GLN A 83 -2.75 -10.32 -1.24
C GLN A 83 -2.77 -9.23 -0.18
N VAL A 84 -3.23 -9.56 1.02
CA VAL A 84 -3.12 -8.66 2.19
C VAL A 84 -1.66 -8.39 2.49
N ALA A 85 -1.30 -7.12 2.67
CA ALA A 85 0.05 -6.72 3.02
C ALA A 85 0.20 -6.55 4.53
N ASP A 86 1.15 -7.28 5.11
CA ASP A 86 1.53 -7.15 6.53
C ASP A 86 2.72 -6.22 6.72
N THR A 87 3.49 -5.98 5.66
CA THR A 87 4.74 -5.21 5.69
C THR A 87 4.83 -4.29 4.48
N LEU A 88 5.73 -3.31 4.55
CA LEU A 88 5.93 -2.34 3.47
C LEU A 88 6.38 -3.00 2.16
N PHE A 89 7.20 -4.04 2.24
CA PHE A 89 7.61 -4.82 1.07
C PHE A 89 7.20 -6.28 1.25
N ALA A 90 6.69 -6.87 0.18
CA ALA A 90 6.33 -8.29 0.17
C ALA A 90 7.55 -9.16 0.51
N PRO A 91 7.36 -10.30 1.20
CA PRO A 91 8.48 -11.20 1.56
C PRO A 91 9.30 -11.69 0.36
N SER A 92 8.73 -11.69 -0.83
CA SER A 92 9.40 -12.07 -2.08
C SER A 92 10.33 -10.99 -2.65
N VAL A 93 10.24 -9.75 -2.14
CA VAL A 93 11.11 -8.66 -2.59
C VAL A 93 12.51 -8.85 -1.99
N PRO A 94 13.57 -8.70 -2.78
CA PRO A 94 14.95 -8.79 -2.26
C PRO A 94 15.17 -7.85 -1.07
N TYR A 95 15.90 -8.33 -0.07
CA TYR A 95 16.19 -7.63 1.19
C TYR A 95 14.99 -7.37 2.11
N ALA A 96 13.78 -7.80 1.75
CA ALA A 96 12.63 -7.68 2.65
C ALA A 96 12.86 -8.51 3.91
N PRO A 97 12.76 -7.92 5.12
CA PRO A 97 12.87 -8.68 6.36
C PRO A 97 11.79 -9.76 6.46
N GLN A 98 12.17 -10.94 6.95
CA GLN A 98 11.25 -12.07 7.12
C GLN A 98 10.78 -12.22 8.59
N ASP A 99 11.32 -11.42 9.49
CA ASP A 99 11.15 -11.51 10.93
C ASP A 99 10.28 -10.41 11.54
N LEU A 100 9.62 -9.60 10.70
CA LEU A 100 8.73 -8.54 11.18
C LEU A 100 7.41 -9.13 11.66
N THR A 101 6.99 -8.74 12.86
CA THR A 101 5.71 -9.16 13.44
C THR A 101 4.56 -8.40 12.78
N PRO A 102 3.61 -9.08 12.12
CA PRO A 102 2.48 -8.41 11.50
C PRO A 102 1.51 -7.82 12.54
N ARG A 103 0.87 -6.71 12.19
CA ARG A 103 -0.24 -6.14 12.95
C ARG A 103 -1.54 -6.50 12.23
N ARG A 104 -2.07 -7.67 12.54
CA ARG A 104 -3.29 -8.19 11.92
C ARG A 104 -4.54 -7.55 12.49
N TYR A 105 -5.63 -7.57 11.73
CA TYR A 105 -6.91 -7.01 12.13
C TYR A 105 -7.34 -7.49 13.52
N ASP A 106 -7.43 -6.55 14.44
CA ASP A 106 -7.82 -6.77 15.83
C ASP A 106 -8.38 -5.46 16.41
N PRO A 107 -9.66 -5.18 16.17
CA PRO A 107 -10.27 -3.93 16.62
C PRO A 107 -10.31 -3.80 18.15
N THR A 108 -10.36 -4.91 18.88
CA THR A 108 -10.29 -4.91 20.34
C THR A 108 -8.95 -4.39 20.83
N LYS A 109 -7.86 -4.85 20.20
CA LYS A 109 -6.52 -4.36 20.51
C LYS A 109 -6.35 -2.89 20.13
N ALA A 110 -6.92 -2.47 18.99
CA ALA A 110 -6.90 -1.07 18.57
C ALA A 110 -7.57 -0.18 19.63
N ARG A 111 -8.73 -0.58 20.13
CA ARG A 111 -9.45 0.15 21.20
C ARG A 111 -8.60 0.24 22.47
N ALA A 112 -8.00 -0.86 22.88
CA ALA A 112 -7.16 -0.91 24.08
C ALA A 112 -5.96 0.03 23.98
N LEU A 113 -5.28 0.04 22.83
CA LEU A 113 -4.15 0.93 22.59
C LEU A 113 -4.56 2.41 22.65
N LEU A 114 -5.68 2.76 22.04
CA LEU A 114 -6.19 4.14 22.07
C LEU A 114 -6.58 4.57 23.48
N GLU A 115 -7.23 3.70 24.24
CA GLU A 115 -7.59 3.98 25.63
C GLU A 115 -6.36 4.18 26.53
N GLN A 116 -5.38 3.31 26.43
CA GLN A 116 -4.11 3.43 27.16
C GLN A 116 -3.37 4.73 26.84
N ALA A 117 -3.51 5.24 25.62
CA ALA A 117 -2.91 6.50 25.21
C ALA A 117 -3.70 7.74 25.65
N GLY A 118 -4.82 7.56 26.31
CA GLY A 118 -5.67 8.66 26.78
C GLY A 118 -6.75 9.12 25.81
N TRP A 119 -6.91 8.41 24.69
CA TRP A 119 -8.00 8.67 23.73
C TRP A 119 -9.26 7.95 24.21
N GLN A 120 -10.09 8.66 24.95
CA GLN A 120 -11.28 8.08 25.62
C GLN A 120 -12.54 8.32 24.79
N GLN A 121 -13.37 7.29 24.72
CA GLN A 121 -14.70 7.37 24.14
C GLN A 121 -15.71 7.58 25.27
N LEU A 122 -16.27 8.78 25.34
CA LEU A 122 -17.26 9.13 26.33
C LEU A 122 -18.62 8.55 25.96
N GLU A 123 -19.45 8.26 26.97
CA GLU A 123 -20.80 7.73 26.75
C GLU A 123 -21.62 8.70 25.87
N GLY A 124 -22.30 8.14 24.87
CA GLY A 124 -23.10 8.90 23.91
C GLY A 124 -22.29 9.66 22.85
N GLN A 125 -20.97 9.58 22.86
CA GLN A 125 -20.10 10.22 21.88
C GLN A 125 -19.55 9.18 20.91
N PRO A 126 -19.69 9.39 19.58
CA PRO A 126 -19.19 8.43 18.60
C PRO A 126 -17.66 8.45 18.47
N TRP A 127 -17.02 9.57 18.80
CA TRP A 127 -15.59 9.80 18.58
C TRP A 127 -14.82 9.87 19.89
N ARG A 128 -13.62 9.30 19.90
CA ARG A 128 -12.69 9.41 21.02
C ARG A 128 -12.16 10.83 21.12
N GLN A 129 -11.83 11.23 22.35
CA GLN A 129 -11.31 12.56 22.67
C GLN A 129 -10.11 12.45 23.61
N LYS A 130 -9.20 13.41 23.48
CA LYS A 130 -8.07 13.60 24.38
C LYS A 130 -7.83 15.10 24.55
N ALA A 131 -7.76 15.58 25.79
CA ALA A 131 -7.61 17.00 26.09
C ALA A 131 -8.64 17.89 25.35
N GLY A 132 -9.88 17.44 25.26
CA GLY A 132 -10.96 18.16 24.57
C GLY A 132 -10.92 18.13 23.04
N GLN A 133 -9.93 17.46 22.46
CA GLN A 133 -9.80 17.34 21.01
C GLN A 133 -10.31 15.98 20.51
N PRO A 134 -11.13 15.94 19.45
CA PRO A 134 -11.57 14.69 18.88
C PRO A 134 -10.43 13.97 18.17
N LEU A 135 -10.51 12.65 18.14
CA LEU A 135 -9.59 11.82 17.35
C LEU A 135 -10.04 11.86 15.89
N ALA A 136 -9.64 12.93 15.19
CA ALA A 136 -10.03 13.24 13.82
C ALA A 136 -8.82 13.23 12.91
N ILE A 137 -8.92 12.51 11.80
CA ILE A 137 -7.84 12.32 10.83
C ILE A 137 -8.40 12.47 9.42
N GLU A 138 -7.72 13.25 8.58
CA GLU A 138 -8.04 13.34 7.15
C GLU A 138 -7.36 12.23 6.37
N LEU A 139 -8.10 11.60 5.47
CA LEU A 139 -7.58 10.64 4.50
C LEU A 139 -7.67 11.24 3.10
N ALA A 140 -6.53 11.57 2.53
CA ALA A 140 -6.43 12.20 1.22
C ALA A 140 -6.25 11.17 0.09
N PHE A 141 -6.95 11.37 -1.00
CA PHE A 141 -6.87 10.54 -2.20
C PHE A 141 -7.29 11.31 -3.44
N ILE A 142 -6.91 10.82 -4.61
CA ILE A 142 -7.34 11.40 -5.89
C ILE A 142 -8.81 11.06 -6.11
N GLY A 143 -9.67 12.06 -6.15
CA GLY A 143 -11.12 11.90 -6.15
C GLY A 143 -11.70 11.11 -7.34
N THR A 144 -11.00 11.09 -8.46
CA THR A 144 -11.37 10.30 -9.65
C THR A 144 -10.87 8.86 -9.62
N ASP A 145 -10.04 8.50 -8.65
CA ASP A 145 -9.58 7.13 -8.46
C ASP A 145 -10.66 6.32 -7.71
N ALA A 146 -11.44 5.55 -8.47
CA ALA A 146 -12.56 4.79 -7.94
C ALA A 146 -12.13 3.70 -6.93
N LEU A 147 -10.98 3.05 -7.14
CA LEU A 147 -10.46 2.06 -6.21
C LEU A 147 -10.05 2.72 -4.90
N ALA A 148 -9.30 3.82 -4.96
CA ALA A 148 -8.90 4.56 -3.76
C ALA A 148 -10.11 5.04 -2.97
N LYS A 149 -11.13 5.54 -3.65
CA LYS A 149 -12.38 5.99 -3.00
C LYS A 149 -13.08 4.83 -2.28
N SER A 150 -13.23 3.70 -2.92
CA SER A 150 -13.87 2.51 -2.32
C SER A 150 -13.07 2.00 -1.11
N MET A 151 -11.75 1.94 -1.22
CA MET A 151 -10.89 1.58 -0.10
C MET A 151 -11.00 2.59 1.05
N ALA A 152 -11.00 3.88 0.74
CA ALA A 152 -11.13 4.95 1.73
C ALA A 152 -12.44 4.86 2.52
N GLU A 153 -13.53 4.54 1.86
CA GLU A 153 -14.85 4.38 2.50
C GLU A 153 -14.86 3.20 3.46
N ILE A 154 -14.24 2.07 3.11
CA ILE A 154 -14.11 0.91 4.00
C ILE A 154 -13.22 1.24 5.19
N ILE A 155 -12.09 1.89 4.97
CA ILE A 155 -11.18 2.32 6.03
C ILE A 155 -11.90 3.29 6.98
N GLN A 156 -12.64 4.25 6.45
CA GLN A 156 -13.46 5.17 7.26
C GLN A 156 -14.43 4.42 8.17
N ALA A 157 -15.14 3.43 7.62
CA ALA A 157 -16.10 2.62 8.37
C ALA A 157 -15.41 1.78 9.46
N ASN A 158 -14.27 1.16 9.15
CA ASN A 158 -13.49 0.40 10.13
C ASN A 158 -13.02 1.29 11.28
N LEU A 159 -12.48 2.46 10.98
CA LEU A 159 -11.94 3.37 11.97
C LEU A 159 -13.03 3.99 12.85
N ARG A 160 -14.20 4.23 12.27
CA ARG A 160 -15.37 4.66 13.05
C ARG A 160 -15.72 3.68 14.16
N GLN A 161 -15.60 2.38 13.92
CA GLN A 161 -15.91 1.34 14.91
C GLN A 161 -14.99 1.39 16.14
N VAL A 162 -13.82 1.97 16.02
CA VAL A 162 -12.89 2.16 17.14
C VAL A 162 -12.87 3.59 17.67
N GLY A 163 -13.78 4.44 17.20
CA GLY A 163 -13.94 5.81 17.70
C GLY A 163 -13.06 6.84 16.99
N VAL A 164 -12.52 6.54 15.84
CA VAL A 164 -11.71 7.47 15.02
C VAL A 164 -12.58 8.09 13.94
N GLN A 165 -12.62 9.42 13.92
CA GLN A 165 -13.32 10.19 12.89
C GLN A 165 -12.40 10.41 11.69
N VAL A 166 -12.74 9.79 10.57
CA VAL A 166 -12.01 9.99 9.32
C VAL A 166 -12.79 10.89 8.38
N THR A 167 -12.16 11.96 7.95
CA THR A 167 -12.70 12.83 6.90
C THR A 167 -12.06 12.45 5.57
N LEU A 168 -12.87 12.07 4.59
CA LEU A 168 -12.39 11.71 3.27
C LEU A 168 -12.16 12.98 2.45
N VAL A 169 -10.94 13.15 1.95
CA VAL A 169 -10.50 14.31 1.16
C VAL A 169 -10.14 13.84 -0.24
N GLY A 170 -11.17 13.76 -1.10
CA GLY A 170 -11.01 13.43 -2.50
C GLY A 170 -10.88 14.70 -3.33
N GLU A 171 -9.69 14.93 -3.90
CA GLU A 171 -9.39 16.14 -4.65
C GLU A 171 -8.78 15.80 -6.01
N GLU A 172 -8.61 16.81 -6.85
CA GLU A 172 -7.91 16.68 -8.12
C GLU A 172 -6.45 16.21 -7.90
N GLU A 173 -5.90 15.52 -8.87
CA GLU A 173 -4.55 14.96 -8.82
C GLU A 173 -3.50 16.01 -8.43
N SER A 174 -3.54 17.20 -9.04
CA SER A 174 -2.62 18.30 -8.73
C SER A 174 -2.71 18.77 -7.28
N SER A 175 -3.92 18.80 -6.72
CA SER A 175 -4.15 19.17 -5.32
C SER A 175 -3.61 18.11 -4.35
N ILE A 176 -3.77 16.83 -4.70
CA ILE A 176 -3.22 15.73 -3.91
C ILE A 176 -1.69 15.77 -3.92
N TYR A 177 -1.06 16.01 -5.06
CA TYR A 177 0.39 16.18 -5.14
C TYR A 177 0.89 17.38 -4.33
N ALA A 178 0.12 18.48 -4.30
CA ALA A 178 0.45 19.62 -3.42
C ALA A 178 0.38 19.24 -1.94
N ARG A 179 -0.63 18.46 -1.53
CA ARG A 179 -0.73 17.93 -0.17
C ARG A 179 0.46 17.06 0.21
N GLN A 180 0.93 16.22 -0.71
CA GLN A 180 2.12 15.38 -0.50
C GLN A 180 3.36 16.23 -0.25
N ARG A 181 3.61 17.20 -1.12
CA ARG A 181 4.79 18.08 -1.01
C ARG A 181 4.80 18.93 0.26
N GLU A 182 3.63 19.33 0.71
CA GLU A 182 3.48 20.24 1.85
C GLU A 182 3.19 19.52 3.17
N GLY A 183 3.01 18.20 3.14
CA GLY A 183 2.67 17.43 4.33
C GLY A 183 1.26 17.68 4.86
N ARG A 184 0.34 18.17 4.02
CA ARG A 184 -1.04 18.50 4.42
C ARG A 184 -1.95 17.28 4.31
N PHE A 185 -1.73 16.28 5.15
CA PHE A 185 -2.56 15.09 5.26
C PHE A 185 -2.40 14.47 6.65
N GLY A 186 -3.41 13.75 7.11
CA GLY A 186 -3.28 12.85 8.24
C GLY A 186 -2.85 11.47 7.76
N MET A 187 -3.58 10.95 6.78
CA MET A 187 -3.26 9.73 6.03
C MET A 187 -3.38 10.03 4.55
N ILE A 188 -2.56 9.39 3.75
CA ILE A 188 -2.61 9.50 2.29
C ILE A 188 -2.25 8.16 1.65
N PHE A 189 -2.94 7.81 0.55
CA PHE A 189 -2.58 6.64 -0.22
C PHE A 189 -1.22 6.82 -0.88
N ASN A 190 -0.44 5.76 -0.85
CA ASN A 190 0.86 5.71 -1.50
C ASN A 190 1.11 4.29 -2.00
N ARG A 191 2.13 4.14 -2.82
CA ARG A 191 2.48 2.86 -3.43
C ARG A 191 3.99 2.78 -3.56
N THR A 192 4.57 1.61 -3.26
CA THR A 192 5.98 1.39 -3.55
C THR A 192 6.19 1.30 -5.05
N TRP A 193 7.39 1.66 -5.50
CA TRP A 193 7.73 1.69 -6.91
C TRP A 193 9.23 1.40 -7.09
N GLY A 194 9.63 1.16 -8.32
CA GLY A 194 11.02 0.87 -8.68
C GLY A 194 11.18 -0.53 -9.28
N ALA A 195 12.39 -0.89 -9.60
CA ALA A 195 12.71 -2.20 -10.14
C ALA A 195 12.40 -3.28 -9.08
N PRO A 196 11.85 -4.43 -9.48
CA PRO A 196 11.40 -5.47 -8.55
C PRO A 196 12.55 -6.21 -7.84
N TYR A 197 13.78 -5.77 -8.04
CA TYR A 197 14.96 -6.48 -7.56
C TYR A 197 15.41 -6.08 -6.16
N ASP A 198 15.08 -4.87 -5.71
CA ASP A 198 15.34 -4.43 -4.34
C ASP A 198 14.53 -3.16 -3.99
N PRO A 199 14.48 -2.76 -2.70
CA PRO A 199 13.75 -1.56 -2.26
C PRO A 199 14.49 -0.24 -2.51
N HIS A 200 15.62 -0.24 -3.17
CA HIS A 200 16.57 0.87 -3.31
C HIS A 200 15.93 2.18 -3.79
N ALA A 201 15.20 2.14 -4.92
CA ALA A 201 14.65 3.36 -5.54
C ALA A 201 13.60 4.02 -4.62
N PHE A 202 12.71 3.22 -4.05
CA PHE A 202 11.67 3.71 -3.16
C PHE A 202 12.27 4.26 -1.85
N LEU A 203 13.20 3.55 -1.22
CA LEU A 203 13.88 4.03 -0.01
C LEU A 203 14.63 5.33 -0.28
N SER A 204 15.30 5.45 -1.43
CA SER A 204 15.98 6.66 -1.83
C SER A 204 15.03 7.88 -1.86
N SER A 205 13.80 7.68 -2.33
CA SER A 205 12.80 8.74 -2.42
C SER A 205 12.31 9.24 -1.06
N MET A 206 12.44 8.45 -0.01
CA MET A 206 12.03 8.85 1.36
C MET A 206 12.82 10.04 1.91
N ARG A 207 13.98 10.33 1.33
CA ARG A 207 14.84 11.47 1.71
C ARG A 207 14.52 12.75 0.93
N VAL A 208 13.56 12.69 0.01
CA VAL A 208 13.21 13.82 -0.87
C VAL A 208 12.01 14.57 -0.30
N PRO A 209 12.16 15.84 0.12
CA PRO A 209 11.10 16.57 0.82
C PRO A 209 9.77 16.72 0.07
N SER A 210 9.79 16.64 -1.25
CA SER A 210 8.57 16.72 -2.07
C SER A 210 7.71 15.45 -2.06
N HIS A 211 8.18 14.36 -1.45
CA HIS A 211 7.47 13.10 -1.38
C HIS A 211 6.65 12.98 -0.09
N ALA A 212 5.49 12.32 -0.20
CA ALA A 212 4.65 12.02 0.95
C ALA A 212 5.40 11.23 2.03
N ASP A 213 6.28 10.33 1.62
CA ASP A 213 7.11 9.51 2.51
C ASP A 213 7.97 10.37 3.44
N TYR A 214 8.70 11.33 2.88
CA TYR A 214 9.49 12.27 3.68
C TYR A 214 8.60 13.05 4.65
N GLN A 215 7.50 13.60 4.17
CA GLN A 215 6.60 14.42 4.97
C GLN A 215 5.94 13.62 6.09
N ALA A 216 5.55 12.37 5.84
CA ALA A 216 5.01 11.49 6.86
C ALA A 216 6.06 11.13 7.92
N GLN A 217 7.30 10.87 7.50
CA GLN A 217 8.39 10.45 8.37
C GLN A 217 9.06 11.59 9.12
N ARG A 218 8.88 12.84 8.68
CA ARG A 218 9.61 14.01 9.20
C ARG A 218 9.52 14.16 10.72
N GLY A 219 8.42 13.78 11.33
CA GLY A 219 8.20 13.84 12.76
C GLY A 219 8.73 12.65 13.57
N LEU A 220 9.26 11.61 12.91
CA LEU A 220 9.80 10.44 13.60
C LEU A 220 11.08 10.81 14.36
N PRO A 221 11.24 10.35 15.62
CA PRO A 221 12.45 10.60 16.40
C PRO A 221 13.72 10.07 15.74
N ASP A 222 13.61 8.96 15.01
CA ASP A 222 14.72 8.30 14.33
C ASP A 222 14.85 8.64 12.84
N LYS A 223 14.15 9.69 12.36
CA LYS A 223 14.18 10.07 10.93
C LYS A 223 15.60 10.33 10.42
N ALA A 224 16.42 11.06 11.17
CA ALA A 224 17.79 11.32 10.77
C ALA A 224 18.62 10.04 10.62
N LEU A 225 18.41 9.07 11.51
CA LEU A 225 19.08 7.77 11.45
C LEU A 225 18.61 6.94 10.25
N ILE A 226 17.31 6.93 10.00
CA ILE A 226 16.72 6.27 8.82
C ILE A 226 17.36 6.81 7.54
N ASP A 227 17.40 8.12 7.38
CA ASP A 227 17.98 8.77 6.20
C ASP A 227 19.48 8.48 6.04
N LYS A 228 20.21 8.45 7.16
CA LYS A 228 21.63 8.09 7.17
C LYS A 228 21.84 6.63 6.72
N GLU A 229 21.07 5.70 7.26
CA GLU A 229 21.17 4.28 6.89
C GLU A 229 20.79 4.05 5.43
N ILE A 230 19.80 4.76 4.92
CA ILE A 230 19.45 4.71 3.48
C ILE A 230 20.64 5.20 2.63
N SER A 231 21.30 6.30 3.02
CA SER A 231 22.47 6.79 2.32
C SER A 231 23.62 5.78 2.33
N GLU A 232 23.83 5.10 3.44
CA GLU A 232 24.86 4.08 3.57
C GLU A 232 24.58 2.85 2.70
N VAL A 233 23.31 2.42 2.62
CA VAL A 233 22.87 1.34 1.71
C VAL A 233 23.26 1.63 0.27
N LEU A 234 23.07 2.89 -0.15
CA LEU A 234 23.31 3.30 -1.53
C LEU A 234 24.78 3.35 -1.91
N THR A 235 25.68 3.43 -0.93
CA THR A 235 27.10 3.63 -1.16
C THR A 235 27.99 2.46 -0.74
N THR A 236 27.47 1.49 0.04
CA THR A 236 28.28 0.34 0.47
C THR A 236 28.45 -0.70 -0.64
N GLY A 237 29.67 -1.21 -0.79
CA GLY A 237 29.97 -2.33 -1.68
C GLY A 237 29.91 -3.70 -0.99
N ASP A 238 29.77 -3.73 0.32
CA ASP A 238 29.73 -4.96 1.11
C ASP A 238 28.29 -5.49 1.19
N GLU A 239 28.06 -6.70 0.69
CA GLU A 239 26.72 -7.32 0.64
C GLU A 239 26.17 -7.61 2.04
N ALA A 240 27.01 -8.07 2.98
CA ALA A 240 26.56 -8.32 4.34
C ALA A 240 26.13 -7.03 5.04
N GLN A 241 26.88 -5.95 4.85
CA GLN A 241 26.53 -4.62 5.37
C GLN A 241 25.25 -4.07 4.72
N ARG A 242 25.07 -4.29 3.43
CA ARG A 242 23.86 -3.88 2.71
C ARG A 242 22.62 -4.59 3.26
N ARG A 243 22.67 -5.90 3.48
CA ARG A 243 21.58 -6.67 4.08
C ARG A 243 21.21 -6.16 5.45
N LYS A 244 22.22 -5.88 6.28
CA LYS A 244 22.02 -5.36 7.63
C LYS A 244 21.34 -3.99 7.59
N LEU A 245 21.78 -3.09 6.72
CA LEU A 245 21.21 -1.74 6.59
C LEU A 245 19.76 -1.78 6.12
N TYR A 246 19.43 -2.58 5.13
CA TYR A 246 18.04 -2.79 4.70
C TYR A 246 17.17 -3.32 5.83
N HIS A 247 17.67 -4.33 6.55
CA HIS A 247 16.96 -4.89 7.69
C HIS A 247 16.71 -3.85 8.77
N ASP A 248 17.70 -3.04 9.10
CA ASP A 248 17.59 -2.01 10.13
C ASP A 248 16.58 -0.92 9.72
N VAL A 249 16.66 -0.40 8.50
CA VAL A 249 15.74 0.62 7.99
C VAL A 249 14.30 0.11 7.96
N LEU A 250 14.07 -1.05 7.38
CA LEU A 250 12.72 -1.60 7.22
C LEU A 250 12.13 -2.04 8.56
N THR A 251 12.95 -2.50 9.48
CA THR A 251 12.51 -2.80 10.85
C THR A 251 12.11 -1.52 11.60
N ARG A 252 12.87 -0.43 11.49
CA ARG A 252 12.51 0.85 12.11
C ARG A 252 11.20 1.39 11.58
N LEU A 253 11.03 1.41 10.26
CA LEU A 253 9.79 1.89 9.63
C LEU A 253 8.58 1.07 10.08
N HIS A 254 8.74 -0.24 10.22
CA HIS A 254 7.70 -1.14 10.70
C HIS A 254 7.37 -0.89 12.18
N GLN A 255 8.37 -0.78 13.03
CA GLN A 255 8.20 -0.49 14.47
C GLN A 255 7.56 0.88 14.69
N ASP A 256 7.97 1.89 13.93
CA ASP A 256 7.42 3.24 13.99
C ASP A 256 5.97 3.30 13.50
N ALA A 257 5.50 2.28 12.81
CA ALA A 257 4.15 2.19 12.24
C ALA A 257 3.79 3.41 11.38
N VAL A 258 4.76 3.98 10.67
CA VAL A 258 4.54 5.17 9.83
C VAL A 258 3.77 4.84 8.54
N TYR A 259 3.70 3.57 8.19
CA TYR A 259 2.87 3.06 7.11
C TYR A 259 1.79 2.12 7.63
N LEU A 260 0.68 2.10 6.91
CA LEU A 260 -0.38 1.11 7.06
C LEU A 260 -0.44 0.34 5.74
N PRO A 261 0.28 -0.78 5.60
CA PRO A 261 0.24 -1.60 4.40
C PRO A 261 -1.16 -2.16 4.17
N ILE A 262 -1.61 -2.20 2.94
CA ILE A 262 -2.96 -2.68 2.59
C ILE A 262 -2.88 -3.96 1.77
N SER A 263 -2.23 -3.90 0.62
CA SER A 263 -2.18 -5.04 -0.31
C SER A 263 -0.89 -5.08 -1.10
N TYR A 264 -0.46 -6.30 -1.44
CA TYR A 264 0.61 -6.54 -2.41
C TYR A 264 0.01 -6.69 -3.79
N VAL A 265 0.46 -5.84 -4.71
CA VAL A 265 -0.07 -5.77 -6.07
C VAL A 265 0.59 -6.82 -6.95
N SER A 266 -0.23 -7.57 -7.68
CA SER A 266 0.21 -8.48 -8.73
C SER A 266 -0.17 -7.93 -10.10
N LEU A 267 0.66 -8.21 -11.09
CA LEU A 267 0.30 -7.99 -12.47
C LEU A 267 -0.73 -9.04 -12.91
N MET A 268 -1.60 -8.64 -13.82
CA MET A 268 -2.65 -9.50 -14.36
C MET A 268 -2.39 -9.74 -15.84
N SER A 269 -2.65 -10.95 -16.31
CA SER A 269 -2.68 -11.27 -17.73
C SER A 269 -3.91 -12.08 -18.07
N VAL A 270 -4.51 -11.80 -19.22
CA VAL A 270 -5.58 -12.57 -19.80
C VAL A 270 -5.23 -12.79 -21.27
N ALA A 271 -5.27 -14.04 -21.70
CA ALA A 271 -5.02 -14.40 -23.09
C ALA A 271 -6.07 -15.40 -23.57
N ARG A 272 -6.27 -15.47 -24.89
CA ARG A 272 -7.01 -16.58 -25.48
C ARG A 272 -6.25 -17.88 -25.23
N GLN A 273 -6.97 -18.96 -25.06
CA GLN A 273 -6.36 -20.26 -24.73
C GLN A 273 -5.32 -20.69 -25.77
N GLU A 274 -5.51 -20.38 -27.03
CA GLU A 274 -4.58 -20.72 -28.13
C GLU A 274 -3.26 -19.92 -28.08
N VAL A 275 -3.19 -18.78 -27.39
CA VAL A 275 -1.96 -18.03 -27.20
C VAL A 275 -1.04 -18.71 -26.18
N GLY A 276 -1.61 -19.42 -25.22
CA GLY A 276 -0.86 -20.08 -24.15
C GLY A 276 -0.56 -19.15 -22.98
N GLU A 277 0.39 -19.55 -22.17
CA GLU A 277 0.80 -18.77 -21.01
C GLU A 277 1.62 -17.55 -21.39
N ILE A 278 1.27 -16.41 -20.80
CA ILE A 278 2.04 -15.17 -20.92
C ILE A 278 2.92 -15.08 -19.67
N PRO A 279 4.26 -15.12 -19.80
CA PRO A 279 5.15 -14.90 -18.67
C PRO A 279 5.12 -13.45 -18.23
N PHE A 280 5.46 -13.20 -16.96
CA PHE A 280 5.54 -11.84 -16.43
C PHE A 280 6.96 -11.31 -16.53
N ALA A 281 7.09 -10.07 -17.00
CA ALA A 281 8.36 -9.36 -17.05
C ALA A 281 8.81 -8.96 -15.64
N PRO A 282 10.13 -8.86 -15.39
CA PRO A 282 10.65 -8.36 -14.13
C PRO A 282 10.26 -6.91 -13.85
N VAL A 283 10.02 -6.12 -14.88
CA VAL A 283 9.59 -4.72 -14.78
C VAL A 283 8.12 -4.62 -15.11
N THR A 284 7.35 -3.97 -14.24
CA THR A 284 5.88 -3.92 -14.34
C THR A 284 5.35 -3.22 -15.60
N SER A 285 6.16 -2.38 -16.23
CA SER A 285 5.81 -1.63 -17.46
C SER A 285 6.11 -2.38 -18.76
N GLU A 286 6.70 -3.56 -18.68
CA GLU A 286 7.13 -4.31 -19.86
C GLU A 286 6.29 -5.57 -20.08
N ILE A 287 6.05 -5.89 -21.36
CA ILE A 287 5.43 -7.14 -21.75
C ILE A 287 6.53 -8.01 -22.39
N PRO A 288 6.77 -9.24 -21.87
CA PRO A 288 7.84 -10.11 -22.36
C PRO A 288 7.42 -10.87 -23.62
N PHE A 289 7.20 -10.18 -24.72
CA PHE A 289 6.75 -10.75 -25.98
C PHE A 289 7.66 -11.88 -26.51
N ASP A 290 8.96 -11.77 -26.27
CA ASP A 290 9.97 -12.76 -26.68
C ASP A 290 9.85 -14.11 -25.95
N GLN A 291 9.14 -14.13 -24.83
CA GLN A 291 8.94 -15.32 -24.01
C GLN A 291 7.54 -15.96 -24.19
N ILE A 292 6.68 -15.36 -25.00
CA ILE A 292 5.35 -15.88 -25.27
C ILE A 292 5.46 -17.01 -26.30
N THR A 293 4.97 -18.20 -25.93
CA THR A 293 5.00 -19.37 -26.82
C THR A 293 3.55 -19.80 -27.15
N PRO A 294 3.18 -19.80 -28.43
CA PRO A 294 1.87 -20.30 -28.83
C PRO A 294 1.68 -21.78 -28.48
N VAL A 295 0.45 -22.14 -28.16
CA VAL A 295 0.08 -23.54 -27.96
C VAL A 295 0.06 -24.21 -29.35
N THR A 296 0.83 -25.25 -29.52
CA THR A 296 0.79 -26.09 -30.75
C THR A 296 -0.52 -26.85 -30.80
N PRO A 297 -1.22 -26.88 -31.96
CA PRO A 297 -2.50 -27.58 -32.08
C PRO A 297 -2.37 -29.09 -31.88
#